data_91ebb0f57b9833fd436fc274c13c81ef
#
_entry.id   91ebb0f57b9833fd436fc274c13c81ef
#
_cell.length_a   1.000
_cell.length_b   1.000
_cell.length_c   1.000
_cell.angle_alpha   90.00
_cell.angle_beta   90.00
_cell.angle_gamma   90.00
#
_symmetry.space_group_name_H-M   'P 1'
#
loop_
_entity.id
_entity.type
_entity.pdbx_description
1 polymer ?
#
loop_
_entity_poly.entity_id
_entity_poly.type
_entity_poly.pdbx_seq_one_letter_code
_entity_poly.pdbx_strand_id
1 'polypeptide(L)'
;MRQIIYNIGTLAGILPEGVLKLEGAQMNEVNCIGNAYLVIEDGIISDFGPMVSCPSICHSEVPATNCHSEEPEGRRENLIDAKGGFVLPTFCDPHTHIVYAGCRDGEFRDKIAGLSYEEIAARGGGILNSADLLHNTSEDELYRQSMERVNEIMAMGTGAVEIKSGYGLTVEDELKMLRVIRRIKETTPLTVKANFLGAHAVGRAYRGRQSEYVDLVCNEMLPKVAEEGLADYVDVFCDAGFFTVEDTARILEKASEYGIRGKIHANELEVSGGVQVGVRYKALSVDHLEKTTDAEIEALRRTDTMPTMLPGCSFFLGIPYGNAKGYIKAGLPVALASDYNPGSSPSGNMRFVMALGCIKMRLTPEQSFNACTINSAYAMGVSDSLGSITVGKKANLIITKKIPSLAFIPYSHQTPIIEKIIIR
;
A
#
# COMPACT_ATOMS: atom_id res chain seq x y z
N MET A 1 -9.91 25.74 -6.24
CA MET A 1 -8.75 26.54 -5.72
C MET A 1 -7.53 26.16 -6.53
N ARG A 2 -6.81 27.18 -7.09
CA ARG A 2 -5.59 26.96 -7.87
C ARG A 2 -4.35 27.07 -6.99
N GLN A 3 -3.41 26.13 -7.13
CA GLN A 3 -2.10 26.14 -6.46
C GLN A 3 -1.02 25.88 -7.51
N ILE A 4 0.13 26.54 -7.37
CA ILE A 4 1.28 26.31 -8.24
C ILE A 4 2.48 25.93 -7.36
N ILE A 5 3.06 24.77 -7.65
CA ILE A 5 4.36 24.38 -7.10
C ILE A 5 5.41 24.82 -8.11
N TYR A 6 6.34 25.65 -7.68
CA TYR A 6 7.41 26.21 -8.54
C TYR A 6 8.78 25.95 -7.95
N ASN A 7 9.83 26.31 -8.67
CA ASN A 7 11.22 26.06 -8.26
C ASN A 7 11.45 24.57 -7.91
N ILE A 8 10.82 23.68 -8.69
CA ILE A 8 10.98 22.23 -8.57
C ILE A 8 12.32 21.86 -9.20
N GLY A 9 13.27 21.34 -8.39
CA GLY A 9 14.55 20.86 -8.91
C GLY A 9 14.39 19.69 -9.87
N THR A 10 13.56 18.71 -9.50
CA THR A 10 13.20 17.57 -10.36
C THR A 10 11.74 17.15 -10.08
N LEU A 11 10.92 17.17 -11.11
CA LEU A 11 9.59 16.58 -11.11
C LEU A 11 9.73 15.14 -11.63
N ALA A 12 9.42 14.13 -10.81
CA ALA A 12 9.68 12.73 -11.12
C ALA A 12 8.41 11.86 -11.04
N GLY A 13 8.41 10.75 -11.78
CA GLY A 13 7.27 9.82 -11.83
C GLY A 13 6.19 10.25 -12.81
N ILE A 14 6.58 10.92 -13.89
CA ILE A 14 5.69 11.39 -14.96
C ILE A 14 5.30 10.22 -15.85
N LEU A 15 3.99 10.02 -16.04
CA LEU A 15 3.46 9.01 -16.97
C LEU A 15 2.41 9.62 -17.88
N PRO A 16 2.29 9.13 -19.13
CA PRO A 16 1.18 9.46 -20.01
C PRO A 16 -0.18 9.07 -19.42
N GLU A 17 -1.23 9.72 -19.88
CA GLU A 17 -2.61 9.32 -19.58
C GLU A 17 -2.88 7.88 -20.04
N GLY A 18 -3.67 7.13 -19.27
CA GLY A 18 -4.03 5.75 -19.56
C GLY A 18 -2.99 4.69 -19.14
N VAL A 19 -1.79 5.07 -18.72
CA VAL A 19 -0.81 4.13 -18.15
C VAL A 19 -1.19 3.83 -16.71
N LEU A 20 -1.61 2.58 -16.45
CA LEU A 20 -2.11 2.14 -15.15
C LEU A 20 -1.09 1.32 -14.35
N LYS A 21 -0.13 0.67 -15.02
CA LYS A 21 0.97 -0.11 -14.42
C LYS A 21 2.17 -0.08 -15.34
N LEU A 22 3.34 -0.41 -14.80
CA LEU A 22 4.57 -0.61 -15.55
C LEU A 22 5.03 -2.06 -15.37
N GLU A 23 5.51 -2.69 -16.46
CA GLU A 23 5.90 -4.10 -16.45
C GLU A 23 7.21 -4.33 -17.17
N GLY A 24 7.92 -5.39 -16.78
CA GLY A 24 9.19 -5.76 -17.40
C GLY A 24 10.20 -4.61 -17.44
N ALA A 25 10.72 -4.32 -18.61
CA ALA A 25 11.72 -3.27 -18.83
C ALA A 25 11.23 -1.87 -18.50
N GLN A 26 9.93 -1.60 -18.67
CA GLN A 26 9.33 -0.29 -18.34
C GLN A 26 9.51 0.10 -16.88
N MET A 27 9.63 -0.87 -15.97
CA MET A 27 9.87 -0.58 -14.56
C MET A 27 11.19 0.12 -14.28
N ASN A 28 12.16 0.11 -15.21
CA ASN A 28 13.41 0.88 -15.09
C ASN A 28 13.25 2.37 -15.45
N GLU A 29 12.11 2.77 -15.99
CA GLU A 29 11.91 4.10 -16.53
C GLU A 29 11.19 4.99 -15.51
N VAL A 30 11.82 6.10 -15.12
CA VAL A 30 11.19 7.17 -14.35
C VAL A 30 11.41 8.48 -15.10
N ASN A 31 10.36 8.91 -15.80
CA ASN A 31 10.42 10.16 -16.54
C ASN A 31 10.44 11.35 -15.57
N CYS A 32 11.34 12.30 -15.86
CA CYS A 32 11.61 13.47 -15.04
C CYS A 32 11.71 14.74 -15.87
N ILE A 33 11.32 15.87 -15.27
CA ILE A 33 11.58 17.23 -15.80
C ILE A 33 12.41 17.97 -14.75
N GLY A 34 13.58 18.46 -15.16
CA GLY A 34 14.41 19.33 -14.32
C GLY A 34 13.96 20.79 -14.40
N ASN A 35 14.13 21.56 -13.31
CA ASN A 35 13.70 22.96 -13.22
C ASN A 35 12.26 23.13 -13.69
N ALA A 36 11.32 22.57 -12.91
CA ALA A 36 9.93 22.41 -13.33
C ALA A 36 8.95 23.23 -12.48
N TYR A 37 7.71 23.27 -12.97
CA TYR A 37 6.51 23.68 -12.22
C TYR A 37 5.43 22.60 -12.28
N LEU A 38 4.44 22.70 -11.39
CA LEU A 38 3.22 21.87 -11.40
C LEU A 38 2.04 22.69 -10.92
N VAL A 39 0.92 22.64 -11.65
CA VAL A 39 -0.33 23.32 -11.33
C VAL A 39 -1.36 22.32 -10.80
N ILE A 40 -2.01 22.70 -9.70
CA ILE A 40 -3.10 21.95 -9.10
C ILE A 40 -4.36 22.81 -9.18
N GLU A 41 -5.43 22.27 -9.73
CA GLU A 41 -6.76 22.89 -9.74
C GLU A 41 -7.77 21.95 -9.08
N ASP A 42 -8.41 22.44 -8.02
CA ASP A 42 -9.40 21.69 -7.23
C ASP A 42 -8.93 20.29 -6.78
N GLY A 43 -7.64 20.18 -6.43
CA GLY A 43 -7.02 18.95 -5.96
C GLY A 43 -6.50 18.01 -7.05
N ILE A 44 -6.66 18.40 -8.32
CA ILE A 44 -6.24 17.63 -9.51
C ILE A 44 -5.02 18.29 -10.15
N ILE A 45 -4.08 17.49 -10.66
CA ILE A 45 -2.97 17.98 -11.48
C ILE A 45 -3.56 18.46 -12.81
N SER A 46 -3.50 19.78 -13.07
CA SER A 46 -4.05 20.37 -14.31
C SER A 46 -2.98 20.64 -15.35
N ASP A 47 -1.73 20.90 -14.92
CA ASP A 47 -0.62 21.19 -15.84
C ASP A 47 0.74 21.00 -15.14
N PHE A 48 1.78 20.74 -15.90
CA PHE A 48 3.17 20.73 -15.43
C PHE A 48 4.14 20.85 -16.62
N GLY A 49 5.33 21.36 -16.37
CA GLY A 49 6.34 21.50 -17.40
C GLY A 49 7.63 22.14 -16.90
N PRO A 50 8.56 22.46 -17.82
CA PRO A 50 9.77 23.22 -17.48
C PRO A 50 9.40 24.63 -17.02
N MET A 51 10.13 25.15 -16.02
CA MET A 51 9.84 26.43 -15.35
C MET A 51 9.68 27.61 -16.33
N VAL A 52 10.40 27.58 -17.45
CA VAL A 52 10.29 28.59 -18.52
C VAL A 52 8.89 28.73 -19.12
N SER A 53 8.09 27.68 -19.02
CA SER A 53 6.70 27.65 -19.54
C SER A 53 5.65 27.86 -18.45
N CYS A 54 6.04 28.24 -17.22
CA CYS A 54 5.11 28.41 -16.12
C CYS A 54 4.08 29.52 -16.39
N PRO A 55 2.77 29.24 -16.32
CA PRO A 55 1.73 30.19 -16.81
C PRO A 55 1.53 31.42 -15.92
N SER A 56 2.01 31.45 -14.69
CA SER A 56 1.72 32.52 -13.71
C SER A 56 2.93 33.26 -13.17
N ILE A 57 4.15 32.90 -13.54
CA ILE A 57 5.35 33.65 -13.18
C ILE A 57 5.74 34.48 -14.39
N CYS A 58 5.24 35.72 -14.46
CA CYS A 58 5.74 36.68 -15.43
C CYS A 58 7.28 36.74 -15.33
N HIS A 59 7.95 36.59 -16.49
CA HIS A 59 9.39 36.83 -16.64
C HIS A 59 9.69 38.34 -16.44
N SER A 60 9.61 38.84 -15.21
CA SER A 60 10.22 40.09 -14.83
C SER A 60 11.42 39.78 -13.97
N GLU A 61 12.59 39.97 -14.51
CA GLU A 61 13.82 40.17 -13.75
C GLU A 61 13.57 41.38 -12.83
N VAL A 62 13.08 41.13 -11.60
CA VAL A 62 13.02 42.19 -10.57
C VAL A 62 13.44 41.58 -9.24
N PRO A 63 14.43 42.19 -8.56
CA PRO A 63 14.80 41.84 -7.20
C PRO A 63 13.61 42.07 -6.27
N ALA A 64 13.48 41.20 -5.27
CA ALA A 64 12.42 41.21 -4.26
C ALA A 64 12.37 42.56 -3.50
N THR A 65 11.62 43.53 -4.01
CA THR A 65 11.08 44.67 -3.23
C THR A 65 9.83 45.16 -3.94
N ASN A 66 8.67 45.02 -3.27
CA ASN A 66 7.42 45.72 -3.52
C ASN A 66 6.75 45.61 -4.92
N CYS A 67 6.02 44.52 -5.14
CA CYS A 67 4.87 44.58 -6.08
C CYS A 67 3.56 44.54 -5.26
N HIS A 68 3.08 45.75 -4.90
CA HIS A 68 1.66 45.97 -4.66
C HIS A 68 1.06 46.35 -6.04
N SER A 69 0.66 45.34 -6.81
CA SER A 69 -0.27 45.55 -7.91
C SER A 69 -1.64 45.08 -7.42
N GLU A 70 -2.63 45.97 -7.49
CA GLU A 70 -4.03 45.65 -7.24
C GLU A 70 -4.47 44.57 -8.22
N GLU A 71 -4.54 43.29 -7.73
CA GLU A 71 -5.13 42.20 -8.48
C GLU A 71 -6.66 42.32 -8.49
N PRO A 72 -7.33 41.99 -9.62
CA PRO A 72 -8.78 41.93 -9.64
C PRO A 72 -9.26 40.86 -8.66
N GLU A 73 -10.23 41.18 -7.82
CA GLU A 73 -10.91 40.28 -6.89
C GLU A 73 -11.38 39.01 -7.62
N GLY A 74 -10.71 37.84 -7.39
CA GLY A 74 -11.25 36.60 -7.93
C GLY A 74 -10.44 35.32 -7.82
N ARG A 75 -9.12 35.32 -7.82
CA ARG A 75 -8.33 34.08 -7.73
C ARG A 75 -7.05 34.29 -6.91
N ARG A 76 -7.10 33.99 -5.62
CA ARG A 76 -5.85 33.85 -4.83
C ARG A 76 -5.11 32.60 -5.28
N GLU A 77 -4.04 32.78 -6.07
CA GLU A 77 -3.10 31.72 -6.38
C GLU A 77 -2.28 31.42 -5.11
N ASN A 78 -2.26 30.16 -4.70
CA ASN A 78 -1.41 29.72 -3.58
C ASN A 78 -0.11 29.16 -4.18
N LEU A 79 0.98 29.92 -4.04
CA LEU A 79 2.31 29.55 -4.53
C LEU A 79 3.06 28.70 -3.48
N ILE A 80 3.62 27.58 -3.90
CA ILE A 80 4.42 26.66 -3.07
C ILE A 80 5.82 26.59 -3.68
N ASP A 81 6.80 27.10 -2.97
CA ASP A 81 8.21 26.99 -3.36
C ASP A 81 8.76 25.61 -2.96
N ALA A 82 9.16 24.81 -3.96
CA ALA A 82 9.80 23.50 -3.76
C ALA A 82 11.30 23.63 -3.43
N LYS A 83 11.87 24.84 -3.39
CA LYS A 83 13.26 25.13 -2.97
C LYS A 83 14.33 24.28 -3.66
N GLY A 84 14.08 23.91 -4.92
CA GLY A 84 14.96 23.03 -5.70
C GLY A 84 14.92 21.56 -5.27
N GLY A 85 13.94 21.14 -4.47
CA GLY A 85 13.69 19.76 -4.09
C GLY A 85 13.05 18.94 -5.21
N PHE A 86 12.87 17.63 -4.97
CA PHE A 86 12.06 16.78 -5.84
C PHE A 86 10.58 16.99 -5.52
N VAL A 87 9.75 16.86 -6.56
CA VAL A 87 8.30 16.64 -6.43
C VAL A 87 7.97 15.32 -7.10
N LEU A 88 7.32 14.44 -6.37
CA LEU A 88 6.98 13.07 -6.79
C LEU A 88 5.62 12.66 -6.25
N PRO A 89 4.95 11.64 -6.84
CA PRO A 89 3.71 11.11 -6.27
C PRO A 89 3.96 10.55 -4.88
N THR A 90 2.94 10.60 -4.00
CA THR A 90 2.98 9.89 -2.72
C THR A 90 3.11 8.39 -2.93
N PHE A 91 3.65 7.70 -1.95
CA PHE A 91 3.64 6.24 -1.94
C PHE A 91 2.20 5.72 -1.81
N CYS A 92 1.97 4.57 -2.43
CA CYS A 92 0.80 3.73 -2.24
C CYS A 92 1.24 2.46 -1.50
N ASP A 93 0.49 2.05 -0.48
CA ASP A 93 0.79 0.85 0.29
C ASP A 93 -0.37 -0.15 0.16
N PRO A 94 -0.27 -1.15 -0.73
CA PRO A 94 -1.37 -2.02 -1.12
C PRO A 94 -1.62 -3.19 -0.18
N HIS A 95 -0.90 -3.27 0.97
CA HIS A 95 -1.05 -4.37 1.91
C HIS A 95 -0.64 -3.96 3.31
N THR A 96 -1.62 -3.70 4.18
CA THR A 96 -1.39 -3.40 5.59
C THR A 96 -2.48 -3.99 6.49
N HIS A 97 -2.14 -4.18 7.76
CA HIS A 97 -3.04 -4.60 8.84
C HIS A 97 -3.01 -3.58 9.99
N ILE A 98 -2.95 -2.29 9.69
CA ILE A 98 -2.73 -1.24 10.70
C ILE A 98 -3.87 -1.06 11.70
N VAL A 99 -5.04 -1.69 11.47
CA VAL A 99 -6.14 -1.76 12.44
C VAL A 99 -5.95 -3.01 13.30
N TYR A 100 -5.25 -2.85 14.41
CA TYR A 100 -5.03 -3.88 15.43
C TYR A 100 -4.94 -3.27 16.83
N ALA A 101 -5.24 -4.07 17.86
CA ALA A 101 -5.14 -3.67 19.25
C ALA A 101 -3.78 -4.06 19.87
N GLY A 102 -3.21 -3.15 20.67
CA GLY A 102 -1.95 -3.39 21.38
C GLY A 102 -0.72 -3.50 20.48
N CYS A 103 0.27 -4.25 20.93
CA CYS A 103 1.49 -4.60 20.19
C CYS A 103 1.95 -6.02 20.54
N ARG A 104 2.91 -6.55 19.79
CA ARG A 104 3.45 -7.90 19.97
C ARG A 104 4.95 -7.90 20.29
N ASP A 105 5.43 -6.85 20.97
CA ASP A 105 6.84 -6.70 21.34
C ASP A 105 7.34 -7.80 22.31
N GLY A 106 6.45 -8.40 23.09
CA GLY A 106 6.75 -9.58 23.90
C GLY A 106 7.15 -10.80 23.02
N GLU A 107 6.41 -11.04 21.94
CA GLU A 107 6.71 -12.11 20.98
C GLU A 107 8.01 -11.85 20.22
N PHE A 108 8.34 -10.57 19.97
CA PHE A 108 9.63 -10.19 19.39
C PHE A 108 10.81 -10.63 20.28
N ARG A 109 10.69 -10.50 21.61
CA ARG A 109 11.71 -11.00 22.55
C ARG A 109 11.84 -12.52 22.48
N ASP A 110 10.72 -13.24 22.43
CA ASP A 110 10.71 -14.70 22.33
C ASP A 110 11.38 -15.16 21.02
N LYS A 111 11.10 -14.47 19.92
CA LYS A 111 11.72 -14.72 18.63
C LYS A 111 13.25 -14.49 18.65
N ILE A 112 13.71 -13.38 19.24
CA ILE A 112 15.16 -13.12 19.40
C ILE A 112 15.83 -14.18 20.30
N ALA A 113 15.10 -14.73 21.28
CA ALA A 113 15.56 -15.83 22.11
C ALA A 113 15.60 -17.19 21.37
N GLY A 114 15.16 -17.24 20.11
CA GLY A 114 15.24 -18.41 19.24
C GLY A 114 14.03 -19.34 19.30
N LEU A 115 12.90 -18.90 19.86
CA LEU A 115 11.68 -19.70 19.85
C LEU A 115 11.11 -19.78 18.43
N SER A 116 10.59 -20.95 18.08
CA SER A 116 9.87 -21.16 16.83
C SER A 116 8.49 -20.48 16.85
N TYR A 117 7.89 -20.33 15.67
CA TYR A 117 6.54 -19.81 15.56
C TYR A 117 5.52 -20.64 16.36
N GLU A 118 5.64 -21.98 16.31
CA GLU A 118 4.79 -22.90 17.04
C GLU A 118 4.96 -22.76 18.57
N GLU A 119 6.19 -22.55 19.05
CA GLU A 119 6.45 -22.32 20.47
C GLU A 119 5.88 -20.99 20.95
N ILE A 120 5.98 -19.94 20.14
CA ILE A 120 5.37 -18.62 20.41
C ILE A 120 3.84 -18.76 20.43
N ALA A 121 3.26 -19.44 19.44
CA ALA A 121 1.82 -19.68 19.36
C ALA A 121 1.32 -20.52 20.56
N ALA A 122 2.06 -21.55 20.98
CA ALA A 122 1.74 -22.36 22.15
C ALA A 122 1.75 -21.55 23.47
N ARG A 123 2.51 -20.48 23.54
CA ARG A 123 2.53 -19.51 24.66
C ARG A 123 1.39 -18.49 24.60
N GLY A 124 0.51 -18.60 23.62
CA GLY A 124 -0.64 -17.70 23.42
C GLY A 124 -0.36 -16.53 22.48
N GLY A 125 0.78 -16.52 21.76
CA GLY A 125 1.11 -15.52 20.75
C GLY A 125 0.41 -15.73 19.41
N GLY A 126 0.81 -14.95 18.40
CA GLY A 126 0.33 -15.06 17.03
C GLY A 126 -0.97 -14.27 16.76
N ILE A 127 -1.61 -14.59 15.63
CA ILE A 127 -2.86 -13.96 15.18
C ILE A 127 -3.96 -14.07 16.25
N LEU A 128 -4.05 -15.23 16.93
CA LEU A 128 -5.07 -15.48 17.94
C LEU A 128 -4.91 -14.58 19.18
N ASN A 129 -3.67 -14.23 19.56
CA ASN A 129 -3.44 -13.26 20.64
C ASN A 129 -3.92 -11.85 20.24
N SER A 130 -3.63 -11.45 19.00
CA SER A 130 -4.14 -10.16 18.48
C SER A 130 -5.67 -10.14 18.45
N ALA A 131 -6.31 -11.27 18.13
CA ALA A 131 -7.77 -11.40 18.15
C ALA A 131 -8.35 -11.27 19.56
N ASP A 132 -7.75 -11.91 20.56
CA ASP A 132 -8.17 -11.81 21.96
C ASP A 132 -8.06 -10.36 22.48
N LEU A 133 -6.97 -9.65 22.15
CA LEU A 133 -6.79 -8.23 22.48
C LEU A 133 -7.84 -7.36 21.81
N LEU A 134 -8.08 -7.57 20.52
CA LEU A 134 -9.05 -6.81 19.73
C LEU A 134 -10.48 -7.04 20.22
N HIS A 135 -10.83 -8.27 20.60
CA HIS A 135 -12.14 -8.61 21.16
C HIS A 135 -12.48 -7.74 22.37
N ASN A 136 -11.48 -7.53 23.26
CA ASN A 136 -11.63 -6.75 24.49
C ASN A 136 -11.41 -5.25 24.29
N THR A 137 -11.11 -4.78 23.06
CA THR A 137 -10.89 -3.37 22.77
C THR A 137 -12.14 -2.77 22.14
N SER A 138 -12.59 -1.63 22.66
CA SER A 138 -13.73 -0.90 22.10
C SER A 138 -13.40 -0.36 20.71
N GLU A 139 -14.43 -0.11 19.89
CA GLU A 139 -14.27 0.45 18.54
C GLU A 139 -13.57 1.84 18.59
N ASP A 140 -13.91 2.69 19.56
CA ASP A 140 -13.27 4.01 19.73
C ASP A 140 -11.79 3.90 20.08
N GLU A 141 -11.43 2.99 20.98
CA GLU A 141 -10.03 2.78 21.35
C GLU A 141 -9.23 2.14 20.21
N LEU A 142 -9.82 1.20 19.48
CA LEU A 142 -9.22 0.61 18.29
C LEU A 142 -8.97 1.68 17.21
N TYR A 143 -9.95 2.57 16.98
CA TYR A 143 -9.79 3.72 16.08
C TYR A 143 -8.67 4.65 16.55
N ARG A 144 -8.61 5.01 17.83
CA ARG A 144 -7.56 5.88 18.38
C ARG A 144 -6.17 5.32 18.15
N GLN A 145 -5.95 4.04 18.48
CA GLN A 145 -4.67 3.36 18.25
C GLN A 145 -4.32 3.29 16.76
N SER A 146 -5.30 3.02 15.90
CA SER A 146 -5.10 2.95 14.45
C SER A 146 -4.72 4.30 13.87
N MET A 147 -5.31 5.40 14.36
CA MET A 147 -5.00 6.77 13.92
C MET A 147 -3.56 7.20 14.25
N GLU A 148 -2.94 6.68 15.29
CA GLU A 148 -1.52 6.92 15.57
C GLU A 148 -0.66 6.39 14.41
N ARG A 149 -0.93 5.15 13.95
CA ARG A 149 -0.23 4.50 12.82
C ARG A 149 -0.56 5.17 11.48
N VAL A 150 -1.81 5.58 11.28
CA VAL A 150 -2.24 6.34 10.10
C VAL A 150 -1.48 7.66 9.99
N ASN A 151 -1.36 8.41 11.09
CA ASN A 151 -0.60 9.66 11.11
C ASN A 151 0.89 9.42 10.85
N GLU A 152 1.44 8.33 11.36
CA GLU A 152 2.82 7.91 11.12
C GLU A 152 3.07 7.68 9.63
N ILE A 153 2.27 6.84 8.96
CA ILE A 153 2.46 6.56 7.54
C ILE A 153 2.24 7.78 6.66
N MET A 154 1.26 8.63 6.98
CA MET A 154 1.07 9.90 6.27
C MET A 154 2.30 10.80 6.38
N ALA A 155 2.87 10.94 7.58
CA ALA A 155 4.08 11.75 7.80
C ALA A 155 5.31 11.19 7.05
N MET A 156 5.31 9.89 6.74
CA MET A 156 6.34 9.22 5.94
C MET A 156 6.09 9.24 4.42
N GLY A 157 5.01 9.88 3.95
CA GLY A 157 4.73 10.11 2.54
C GLY A 157 3.74 9.13 1.88
N THR A 158 3.06 8.29 2.65
CA THR A 158 2.00 7.44 2.13
C THR A 158 0.73 8.26 1.92
N GLY A 159 0.20 8.28 0.70
CA GLY A 159 -1.02 9.00 0.31
C GLY A 159 -2.20 8.10 -0.01
N ALA A 160 -1.95 6.80 -0.15
CA ALA A 160 -2.98 5.78 -0.34
C ALA A 160 -2.57 4.50 0.40
N VAL A 161 -3.53 3.85 1.06
CA VAL A 161 -3.30 2.65 1.87
C VAL A 161 -4.44 1.67 1.74
N GLU A 162 -4.13 0.40 1.60
CA GLU A 162 -5.07 -0.69 1.80
C GLU A 162 -4.96 -1.19 3.24
N ILE A 163 -6.10 -1.28 3.91
CA ILE A 163 -6.19 -1.74 5.29
C ILE A 163 -7.05 -3.00 5.33
N LYS A 164 -6.46 -4.10 5.83
CA LYS A 164 -7.14 -5.38 5.98
C LYS A 164 -7.72 -5.52 7.39
N SER A 165 -8.86 -6.20 7.50
CA SER A 165 -9.32 -6.80 8.75
C SER A 165 -8.50 -8.07 9.07
N GLY A 166 -9.06 -9.06 9.77
CA GLY A 166 -8.42 -10.37 9.95
C GLY A 166 -7.86 -10.63 11.34
N TYR A 167 -8.01 -9.70 12.26
CA TYR A 167 -7.76 -9.93 13.69
C TYR A 167 -9.06 -9.98 14.50
N GLY A 168 -10.23 -9.99 13.85
CA GLY A 168 -11.51 -10.17 14.51
C GLY A 168 -11.82 -11.64 14.76
N LEU A 169 -11.75 -12.46 13.72
CA LEU A 169 -12.01 -13.90 13.70
C LEU A 169 -13.40 -14.31 14.21
N THR A 170 -14.25 -13.34 14.45
CA THR A 170 -15.70 -13.48 14.74
C THR A 170 -16.48 -12.52 13.87
N VAL A 171 -17.78 -12.74 13.70
CA VAL A 171 -18.62 -11.83 12.90
C VAL A 171 -18.53 -10.40 13.44
N GLU A 172 -18.75 -10.24 14.74
CA GLU A 172 -18.84 -8.91 15.37
C GLU A 172 -17.48 -8.17 15.34
N ASP A 173 -16.38 -8.86 15.58
CA ASP A 173 -15.07 -8.23 15.66
C ASP A 173 -14.50 -7.91 14.25
N GLU A 174 -14.79 -8.73 13.22
CA GLU A 174 -14.44 -8.40 11.83
C GLU A 174 -15.21 -7.15 11.36
N LEU A 175 -16.51 -7.07 11.65
CA LEU A 175 -17.31 -5.88 11.35
C LEU A 175 -16.81 -4.65 12.12
N LYS A 176 -16.43 -4.80 13.40
CA LYS A 176 -15.80 -3.73 14.19
C LYS A 176 -14.55 -3.19 13.52
N MET A 177 -13.65 -4.07 13.07
CA MET A 177 -12.44 -3.65 12.34
C MET A 177 -12.78 -2.89 11.06
N LEU A 178 -13.68 -3.40 10.25
CA LEU A 178 -14.08 -2.78 8.98
C LEU A 178 -14.79 -1.43 9.20
N ARG A 179 -15.58 -1.28 10.27
CA ARG A 179 -16.18 0.01 10.65
C ARG A 179 -15.12 1.02 11.07
N VAL A 180 -14.07 0.59 11.79
CA VAL A 180 -12.90 1.44 12.08
C VAL A 180 -12.18 1.85 10.79
N ILE A 181 -11.99 0.95 9.82
CA ILE A 181 -11.40 1.28 8.52
C ILE A 181 -12.26 2.32 7.78
N ARG A 182 -13.57 2.16 7.76
CA ARG A 182 -14.52 3.14 7.19
C ARG A 182 -14.37 4.51 7.86
N ARG A 183 -14.29 4.55 9.19
CA ARG A 183 -14.10 5.80 9.95
C ARG A 183 -12.77 6.47 9.61
N ILE A 184 -11.67 5.73 9.44
CA ILE A 184 -10.39 6.25 8.98
C ILE A 184 -10.54 6.89 7.59
N LYS A 185 -11.21 6.21 6.66
CA LYS A 185 -11.48 6.70 5.30
C LYS A 185 -12.27 8.02 5.30
N GLU A 186 -13.23 8.17 6.21
CA GLU A 186 -14.09 9.34 6.32
C GLU A 186 -13.42 10.54 7.02
N THR A 187 -12.45 10.29 7.89
CA THR A 187 -11.86 11.32 8.77
C THR A 187 -10.45 11.74 8.38
N THR A 188 -9.87 11.14 7.36
CA THR A 188 -8.51 11.45 6.89
C THR A 188 -8.51 11.81 5.40
N PRO A 189 -7.49 12.54 4.92
CA PRO A 189 -7.34 12.80 3.50
C PRO A 189 -6.78 11.59 2.71
N LEU A 190 -6.40 10.50 3.39
CA LEU A 190 -5.88 9.30 2.74
C LEU A 190 -6.89 8.67 1.80
N THR A 191 -6.43 8.20 0.66
CA THR A 191 -7.20 7.24 -0.13
C THR A 191 -7.07 5.87 0.53
N VAL A 192 -8.17 5.40 1.15
CA VAL A 192 -8.22 4.13 1.89
C VAL A 192 -9.04 3.11 1.09
N LYS A 193 -8.48 1.91 0.94
CA LYS A 193 -9.18 0.71 0.47
C LYS A 193 -9.34 -0.27 1.62
N ALA A 194 -10.56 -0.73 1.84
CA ALA A 194 -10.89 -1.70 2.88
C ALA A 194 -10.86 -3.11 2.31
N ASN A 195 -10.18 -4.03 3.00
CA ASN A 195 -10.08 -5.42 2.59
C ASN A 195 -10.56 -6.34 3.72
N PHE A 196 -11.59 -7.13 3.45
CA PHE A 196 -12.11 -8.11 4.39
C PHE A 196 -11.26 -9.38 4.37
N LEU A 197 -10.56 -9.66 5.46
CA LEU A 197 -9.70 -10.83 5.64
C LEU A 197 -10.23 -11.74 6.77
N GLY A 198 -11.52 -12.08 6.77
CA GLY A 198 -12.09 -13.01 7.76
C GLY A 198 -11.40 -14.38 7.78
N ALA A 199 -10.81 -14.77 6.65
CA ALA A 199 -10.02 -15.99 6.50
C ALA A 199 -8.50 -15.74 6.69
N HIS A 200 -8.08 -15.07 7.76
CA HIS A 200 -6.69 -14.88 8.16
C HIS A 200 -6.18 -16.04 9.03
N ALA A 201 -7.01 -16.52 9.96
CA ALA A 201 -6.79 -17.72 10.74
C ALA A 201 -8.15 -18.29 11.18
N VAL A 202 -8.16 -19.56 11.60
CA VAL A 202 -9.37 -20.17 12.16
C VAL A 202 -9.59 -19.66 13.58
N GLY A 203 -10.74 -19.02 13.82
CA GLY A 203 -11.10 -18.51 15.14
C GLY A 203 -11.12 -19.60 16.22
N ARG A 204 -10.79 -19.23 17.47
CA ARG A 204 -10.65 -20.19 18.60
C ARG A 204 -11.86 -21.10 18.78
N ALA A 205 -13.07 -20.58 18.59
CA ALA A 205 -14.31 -21.35 18.71
C ALA A 205 -14.46 -22.47 17.67
N TYR A 206 -13.70 -22.39 16.58
CA TYR A 206 -13.71 -23.34 15.46
C TYR A 206 -12.43 -24.18 15.36
N ARG A 207 -11.62 -24.23 16.40
CA ARG A 207 -10.37 -24.99 16.39
C ARG A 207 -10.63 -26.46 15.98
N GLY A 208 -9.93 -26.92 14.92
CA GLY A 208 -10.11 -28.26 14.34
C GLY A 208 -11.37 -28.41 13.46
N ARG A 209 -12.12 -27.34 13.21
CA ARG A 209 -13.34 -27.33 12.40
C ARG A 209 -13.28 -26.25 11.31
N GLN A 210 -12.20 -26.28 10.50
CA GLN A 210 -11.91 -25.25 9.50
C GLN A 210 -13.06 -25.09 8.48
N SER A 211 -13.66 -26.19 8.01
CA SER A 211 -14.77 -26.11 7.06
C SER A 211 -15.98 -25.36 7.63
N GLU A 212 -16.29 -25.54 8.91
CA GLU A 212 -17.38 -24.80 9.56
C GLU A 212 -17.02 -23.31 9.73
N TYR A 213 -15.75 -23.00 9.93
CA TYR A 213 -15.28 -21.61 9.96
C TYR A 213 -15.39 -20.94 8.57
N VAL A 214 -15.06 -21.68 7.51
CA VAL A 214 -15.27 -21.20 6.13
C VAL A 214 -16.75 -20.98 5.85
N ASP A 215 -17.63 -21.86 6.35
CA ASP A 215 -19.09 -21.66 6.28
C ASP A 215 -19.51 -20.36 7.00
N LEU A 216 -18.96 -20.07 8.18
CA LEU A 216 -19.19 -18.81 8.90
C LEU A 216 -18.75 -17.58 8.06
N VAL A 217 -17.54 -17.63 7.46
CA VAL A 217 -17.05 -16.57 6.59
C VAL A 217 -17.98 -16.36 5.40
N CYS A 218 -18.36 -17.43 4.71
CA CYS A 218 -19.19 -17.35 3.51
C CYS A 218 -20.65 -16.96 3.78
N ASN A 219 -21.25 -17.51 4.84
CA ASN A 219 -22.71 -17.44 5.02
C ASN A 219 -23.15 -16.40 6.06
N GLU A 220 -22.23 -15.91 6.89
CA GLU A 220 -22.57 -14.90 7.91
C GLU A 220 -21.72 -13.63 7.79
N MET A 221 -20.37 -13.74 7.68
CA MET A 221 -19.51 -12.56 7.63
C MET A 221 -19.66 -11.81 6.31
N LEU A 222 -19.41 -12.46 5.17
CA LEU A 222 -19.48 -11.83 3.84
C LEU A 222 -20.83 -11.17 3.54
N PRO A 223 -22.01 -11.80 3.83
CA PRO A 223 -23.30 -11.13 3.63
C PRO A 223 -23.42 -9.82 4.41
N LYS A 224 -23.00 -9.79 5.69
CA LYS A 224 -23.07 -8.58 6.53
C LYS A 224 -22.07 -7.51 6.07
N VAL A 225 -20.88 -7.91 5.66
CA VAL A 225 -19.86 -7.00 5.07
C VAL A 225 -20.41 -6.35 3.80
N ALA A 226 -21.08 -7.13 2.95
CA ALA A 226 -21.69 -6.64 1.71
C ALA A 226 -22.91 -5.74 1.98
N GLU A 227 -23.77 -6.11 2.93
CA GLU A 227 -24.96 -5.35 3.32
C GLU A 227 -24.58 -3.95 3.83
N GLU A 228 -23.52 -3.83 4.65
CA GLU A 228 -23.03 -2.55 5.16
C GLU A 228 -22.08 -1.83 4.17
N GLY A 229 -21.69 -2.44 3.06
CA GLY A 229 -20.75 -1.86 2.08
C GLY A 229 -19.38 -1.57 2.68
N LEU A 230 -18.86 -2.46 3.52
CA LEU A 230 -17.68 -2.22 4.34
C LEU A 230 -16.34 -2.55 3.66
N ALA A 231 -16.34 -3.34 2.60
CA ALA A 231 -15.11 -3.81 1.97
C ALA A 231 -15.09 -3.54 0.46
N ASP A 232 -13.94 -3.07 -0.04
CA ASP A 232 -13.62 -2.99 -1.46
C ASP A 232 -13.15 -4.35 -2.01
N TYR A 233 -12.50 -5.17 -1.15
CA TYR A 233 -11.87 -6.45 -1.48
C TYR A 233 -12.15 -7.51 -0.42
N VAL A 234 -11.99 -8.78 -0.80
CA VAL A 234 -11.90 -9.93 0.10
C VAL A 234 -10.51 -10.56 -0.04
N ASP A 235 -9.97 -11.05 1.05
CA ASP A 235 -8.66 -11.70 1.09
C ASP A 235 -8.73 -13.04 1.84
N VAL A 236 -7.81 -13.93 1.51
CA VAL A 236 -7.67 -15.25 2.15
C VAL A 236 -6.19 -15.54 2.34
N PHE A 237 -5.82 -16.01 3.52
CA PHE A 237 -4.48 -16.54 3.77
C PHE A 237 -4.40 -17.98 3.25
N CYS A 238 -4.10 -18.12 1.96
CA CYS A 238 -4.00 -19.38 1.26
C CYS A 238 -2.56 -19.91 1.34
N ASP A 239 -2.21 -20.58 2.44
CA ASP A 239 -0.87 -21.14 2.64
C ASP A 239 -0.88 -22.39 3.52
N ALA A 240 0.26 -23.07 3.59
CA ALA A 240 0.43 -24.27 4.41
C ALA A 240 0.10 -23.99 5.88
N GLY A 241 -0.81 -24.78 6.46
CA GLY A 241 -1.25 -24.59 7.85
C GLY A 241 -2.36 -23.57 8.06
N PHE A 242 -2.80 -22.87 7.00
CA PHE A 242 -3.91 -21.92 6.98
C PHE A 242 -5.05 -22.43 6.07
N PHE A 243 -5.55 -21.62 5.15
CA PHE A 243 -6.66 -22.02 4.29
C PHE A 243 -6.16 -22.70 3.00
N THR A 244 -6.90 -23.72 2.57
CA THR A 244 -6.60 -24.49 1.37
C THR A 244 -7.01 -23.74 0.09
N VAL A 245 -6.58 -24.25 -1.07
CA VAL A 245 -7.04 -23.78 -2.38
C VAL A 245 -8.56 -23.90 -2.52
N GLU A 246 -9.14 -25.00 -1.99
CA GLU A 246 -10.58 -25.26 -2.01
C GLU A 246 -11.35 -24.26 -1.12
N ASP A 247 -10.86 -23.99 0.09
CA ASP A 247 -11.44 -22.98 0.99
C ASP A 247 -11.40 -21.60 0.35
N THR A 248 -10.23 -21.26 -0.23
CA THR A 248 -10.02 -20.00 -0.93
C THR A 248 -10.99 -19.85 -2.11
N ALA A 249 -11.15 -20.89 -2.93
CA ALA A 249 -12.07 -20.89 -4.06
C ALA A 249 -13.53 -20.62 -3.60
N ARG A 250 -13.97 -21.29 -2.53
CA ARG A 250 -15.31 -21.10 -1.97
C ARG A 250 -15.56 -19.67 -1.50
N ILE A 251 -14.58 -19.08 -0.80
CA ILE A 251 -14.67 -17.69 -0.30
C ILE A 251 -14.69 -16.69 -1.46
N LEU A 252 -13.82 -16.86 -2.45
CA LEU A 252 -13.77 -15.98 -3.64
C LEU A 252 -15.02 -16.08 -4.50
N GLU A 253 -15.55 -17.30 -4.67
CA GLU A 253 -16.80 -17.53 -5.39
C GLU A 253 -17.96 -16.81 -4.67
N LYS A 254 -18.06 -16.97 -3.35
CA LYS A 254 -19.07 -16.30 -2.54
C LYS A 254 -18.95 -14.77 -2.59
N ALA A 255 -17.73 -14.23 -2.50
CA ALA A 255 -17.48 -12.79 -2.60
C ALA A 255 -17.89 -12.22 -3.97
N SER A 256 -17.71 -13.02 -5.04
CA SER A 256 -18.09 -12.61 -6.40
C SER A 256 -19.60 -12.41 -6.56
N GLU A 257 -20.44 -13.10 -5.78
CA GLU A 257 -21.90 -12.89 -5.77
C GLU A 257 -22.28 -11.47 -5.32
N TYR A 258 -21.42 -10.83 -4.52
CA TYR A 258 -21.58 -9.45 -4.03
C TYR A 258 -20.75 -8.43 -4.83
N GLY A 259 -20.07 -8.85 -5.91
CA GLY A 259 -19.22 -7.99 -6.71
C GLY A 259 -17.92 -7.58 -6.00
N ILE A 260 -17.55 -8.25 -4.91
CA ILE A 260 -16.29 -7.99 -4.17
C ILE A 260 -15.17 -8.80 -4.81
N ARG A 261 -14.11 -8.09 -5.30
CA ARG A 261 -12.96 -8.71 -5.95
C ARG A 261 -11.99 -9.28 -4.92
N GLY A 262 -11.34 -10.42 -5.28
CA GLY A 262 -10.37 -11.08 -4.42
C GLY A 262 -8.97 -10.47 -4.44
N LYS A 263 -8.25 -10.67 -3.34
CA LYS A 263 -6.80 -10.60 -3.18
C LYS A 263 -6.37 -11.85 -2.39
N ILE A 264 -5.10 -12.23 -2.41
CA ILE A 264 -4.67 -13.48 -1.77
C ILE A 264 -3.32 -13.28 -1.08
N HIS A 265 -3.19 -13.63 0.21
CA HIS A 265 -1.90 -13.95 0.80
C HIS A 265 -1.50 -15.32 0.25
N ALA A 266 -0.40 -15.38 -0.48
CA ALA A 266 0.00 -16.58 -1.22
C ALA A 266 1.50 -16.81 -1.13
N ASN A 267 1.89 -18.06 -0.89
CA ASN A 267 3.27 -18.49 -0.99
C ASN A 267 4.25 -17.74 -0.06
N GLU A 268 3.81 -17.38 1.14
CA GLU A 268 4.67 -16.84 2.21
C GLU A 268 5.52 -17.95 2.81
N LEU A 269 4.87 -19.05 3.20
CA LEU A 269 5.50 -20.17 3.92
C LEU A 269 5.90 -21.30 2.97
N GLU A 270 5.00 -21.69 2.06
CA GLU A 270 5.22 -22.78 1.08
C GLU A 270 4.55 -22.45 -0.25
N VAL A 271 4.88 -23.22 -1.29
CA VAL A 271 4.17 -23.16 -2.58
C VAL A 271 2.82 -23.86 -2.41
N SER A 272 1.78 -23.09 -2.13
CA SER A 272 0.48 -23.59 -1.68
C SER A 272 -0.60 -23.66 -2.77
N GLY A 273 -0.33 -23.13 -3.98
CA GLY A 273 -1.34 -22.97 -5.04
C GLY A 273 -2.18 -21.70 -4.94
N GLY A 274 -1.87 -20.82 -3.97
CA GLY A 274 -2.54 -19.53 -3.76
C GLY A 274 -2.46 -18.61 -4.98
N VAL A 275 -1.33 -18.60 -5.69
CA VAL A 275 -1.17 -17.83 -6.93
C VAL A 275 -2.13 -18.33 -8.02
N GLN A 276 -2.21 -19.64 -8.22
CA GLN A 276 -3.04 -20.25 -9.28
C GLN A 276 -4.54 -20.02 -9.00
N VAL A 277 -4.98 -20.14 -7.75
CA VAL A 277 -6.38 -19.87 -7.40
C VAL A 277 -6.69 -18.36 -7.52
N GLY A 278 -5.76 -17.49 -7.15
CA GLY A 278 -5.89 -16.04 -7.35
C GLY A 278 -6.08 -15.68 -8.83
N VAL A 279 -5.25 -16.22 -9.70
CA VAL A 279 -5.36 -16.04 -11.17
C VAL A 279 -6.69 -16.57 -11.68
N ARG A 280 -7.10 -17.78 -11.28
CA ARG A 280 -8.37 -18.41 -11.69
C ARG A 280 -9.58 -17.53 -11.38
N TYR A 281 -9.59 -16.88 -10.21
CA TYR A 281 -10.68 -16.01 -9.77
C TYR A 281 -10.43 -14.52 -10.07
N LYS A 282 -9.43 -14.20 -10.91
CA LYS A 282 -9.09 -12.83 -11.34
C LYS A 282 -8.85 -11.89 -10.16
N ALA A 283 -8.16 -12.38 -9.13
CA ALA A 283 -7.76 -11.57 -8.00
C ALA A 283 -7.01 -10.32 -8.49
N LEU A 284 -7.17 -9.19 -7.77
CA LEU A 284 -6.48 -7.94 -8.10
C LEU A 284 -4.98 -8.08 -7.87
N SER A 285 -4.59 -8.74 -6.78
CA SER A 285 -3.19 -9.08 -6.49
C SER A 285 -3.07 -10.44 -5.80
N VAL A 286 -1.86 -10.98 -5.87
CA VAL A 286 -1.37 -12.07 -5.01
C VAL A 286 -0.17 -11.53 -4.27
N ASP A 287 -0.22 -11.61 -2.97
CA ASP A 287 0.66 -10.88 -2.08
C ASP A 287 1.59 -11.85 -1.33
N HIS A 288 2.74 -11.41 -0.83
CA HIS A 288 3.87 -12.15 -0.25
C HIS A 288 4.85 -12.71 -1.28
N LEU A 289 4.66 -13.92 -1.76
CA LEU A 289 5.47 -14.54 -2.82
C LEU A 289 6.93 -14.80 -2.43
N GLU A 290 7.22 -15.02 -1.15
CA GLU A 290 8.54 -15.42 -0.65
C GLU A 290 8.98 -16.74 -1.28
N LYS A 291 8.02 -17.65 -1.51
CA LYS A 291 8.21 -18.92 -2.21
C LYS A 291 7.69 -18.82 -3.63
N THR A 292 8.61 -18.77 -4.59
CA THR A 292 8.27 -18.63 -6.02
C THR A 292 9.04 -19.64 -6.84
N THR A 293 8.34 -20.33 -7.74
CA THR A 293 8.90 -21.16 -8.79
C THR A 293 8.55 -20.57 -10.16
N ASP A 294 9.06 -21.18 -11.22
CA ASP A 294 8.71 -20.79 -12.61
C ASP A 294 7.21 -20.97 -12.89
N ALA A 295 6.53 -21.87 -12.16
CA ALA A 295 5.10 -22.12 -12.32
C ALA A 295 4.24 -20.93 -11.91
N GLU A 296 4.59 -20.24 -10.80
CA GLU A 296 3.90 -19.04 -10.35
C GLU A 296 4.11 -17.87 -11.31
N ILE A 297 5.35 -17.72 -11.80
CA ILE A 297 5.68 -16.71 -12.81
C ILE A 297 4.87 -16.94 -14.07
N GLU A 298 4.81 -18.20 -14.55
CA GLU A 298 4.06 -18.53 -15.76
C GLU A 298 2.53 -18.38 -15.57
N ALA A 299 2.00 -18.73 -14.38
CA ALA A 299 0.58 -18.55 -14.07
C ALA A 299 0.14 -17.08 -14.16
N LEU A 300 1.02 -16.14 -13.77
CA LEU A 300 0.73 -14.70 -13.80
C LEU A 300 0.90 -14.07 -15.17
N ARG A 301 1.59 -14.75 -16.12
CA ARG A 301 1.73 -14.23 -17.47
C ARG A 301 0.37 -13.98 -18.13
N ARG A 302 0.25 -12.83 -18.80
CA ARG A 302 -0.96 -12.43 -19.52
C ARG A 302 -2.20 -12.35 -18.64
N THR A 303 -2.01 -12.06 -17.36
CA THR A 303 -3.09 -11.77 -16.42
C THR A 303 -3.02 -10.33 -15.95
N ASP A 304 -4.11 -9.84 -15.35
CA ASP A 304 -4.17 -8.52 -14.72
C ASP A 304 -3.93 -8.58 -13.20
N THR A 305 -3.58 -9.75 -12.68
CA THR A 305 -3.27 -9.96 -11.26
C THR A 305 -1.87 -9.42 -10.96
N MET A 306 -1.76 -8.50 -10.00
CA MET A 306 -0.49 -7.88 -9.62
C MET A 306 0.25 -8.76 -8.61
N PRO A 307 1.47 -9.23 -8.91
CA PRO A 307 2.36 -9.80 -7.89
C PRO A 307 2.85 -8.68 -6.96
N THR A 308 2.54 -8.79 -5.67
CA THR A 308 2.89 -7.82 -4.64
C THR A 308 3.79 -8.47 -3.59
N MET A 309 4.98 -7.91 -3.38
CA MET A 309 5.96 -8.48 -2.46
C MET A 309 6.11 -7.62 -1.21
N LEU A 310 6.37 -8.27 -0.08
CA LEU A 310 6.37 -7.68 1.26
C LEU A 310 7.74 -7.79 1.93
N PRO A 311 8.77 -7.07 1.45
CA PRO A 311 10.13 -7.26 1.93
C PRO A 311 10.33 -6.87 3.41
N GLY A 312 9.42 -6.09 4.01
CA GLY A 312 9.40 -5.78 5.44
C GLY A 312 9.14 -7.03 6.29
N CYS A 313 8.20 -7.86 5.86
CA CYS A 313 7.89 -9.16 6.46
C CYS A 313 9.11 -10.09 6.40
N SER A 314 9.66 -10.31 5.20
CA SER A 314 10.85 -11.14 5.02
C SER A 314 12.03 -10.67 5.88
N PHE A 315 12.23 -9.34 6.01
CA PHE A 315 13.27 -8.75 6.86
C PHE A 315 13.05 -9.07 8.34
N PHE A 316 11.85 -8.80 8.85
CA PHE A 316 11.54 -8.94 10.27
C PHE A 316 11.51 -10.41 10.70
N LEU A 317 10.99 -11.29 9.84
CA LEU A 317 10.95 -12.73 10.10
C LEU A 317 12.31 -13.43 9.87
N GLY A 318 13.22 -12.82 9.13
CA GLY A 318 14.50 -13.44 8.78
C GLY A 318 14.36 -14.58 7.76
N ILE A 319 13.32 -14.51 6.91
CA ILE A 319 13.04 -15.51 5.87
C ILE A 319 13.53 -15.04 4.49
N PRO A 320 13.58 -15.92 3.47
CA PRO A 320 13.94 -15.54 2.11
C PRO A 320 13.03 -14.45 1.54
N TYR A 321 13.56 -13.66 0.62
CA TYR A 321 12.81 -12.60 -0.08
C TYR A 321 12.23 -13.12 -1.38
N GLY A 322 11.06 -12.62 -1.76
CA GLY A 322 10.44 -12.92 -3.05
C GLY A 322 11.34 -12.56 -4.24
N ASN A 323 11.21 -13.32 -5.33
CA ASN A 323 12.06 -13.20 -6.52
C ASN A 323 11.59 -12.06 -7.48
N ALA A 324 11.52 -10.81 -7.00
CA ALA A 324 11.07 -9.67 -7.79
C ALA A 324 11.78 -9.55 -9.15
N LYS A 325 13.09 -9.81 -9.18
CA LYS A 325 13.90 -9.73 -10.39
C LYS A 325 13.50 -10.78 -11.41
N GLY A 326 13.11 -11.97 -10.98
CA GLY A 326 12.60 -13.05 -11.85
C GLY A 326 11.29 -12.65 -12.53
N TYR A 327 10.36 -12.05 -11.78
CA TYR A 327 9.09 -11.54 -12.31
C TYR A 327 9.33 -10.45 -13.38
N ILE A 328 10.14 -9.44 -13.07
CA ILE A 328 10.46 -8.35 -14.01
C ILE A 328 11.17 -8.89 -15.27
N LYS A 329 12.12 -9.82 -15.11
CA LYS A 329 12.79 -10.47 -16.24
C LYS A 329 11.83 -11.26 -17.14
N ALA A 330 10.78 -11.82 -16.55
CA ALA A 330 9.72 -12.52 -17.26
C ALA A 330 8.70 -11.58 -17.93
N GLY A 331 8.89 -10.25 -17.83
CA GLY A 331 8.02 -9.25 -18.43
C GLY A 331 6.84 -8.84 -17.54
N LEU A 332 6.81 -9.26 -16.26
CA LEU A 332 5.72 -8.99 -15.35
C LEU A 332 5.92 -7.68 -14.58
N PRO A 333 4.84 -7.05 -14.12
CA PRO A 333 4.91 -5.97 -13.12
C PRO A 333 5.29 -6.53 -11.75
N VAL A 334 5.72 -5.66 -10.83
CA VAL A 334 5.88 -5.96 -9.40
C VAL A 334 5.41 -4.75 -8.61
N ALA A 335 4.61 -4.97 -7.57
CA ALA A 335 4.33 -4.00 -6.52
C ALA A 335 5.08 -4.37 -5.24
N LEU A 336 5.35 -3.37 -4.39
CA LEU A 336 5.92 -3.54 -3.06
C LEU A 336 4.98 -2.95 -2.01
N ALA A 337 4.85 -3.63 -0.87
CA ALA A 337 4.03 -3.21 0.26
C ALA A 337 4.78 -3.33 1.58
N SER A 338 4.29 -2.63 2.60
CA SER A 338 4.93 -2.64 3.93
C SER A 338 4.58 -3.86 4.75
N ASP A 339 3.39 -4.43 4.55
CA ASP A 339 2.79 -5.41 5.46
C ASP A 339 2.71 -4.89 6.91
N TYR A 340 2.44 -3.59 7.10
CA TYR A 340 2.44 -3.01 8.43
C TYR A 340 1.45 -3.72 9.35
N ASN A 341 1.97 -4.56 10.23
CA ASN A 341 1.23 -5.38 11.18
C ASN A 341 2.02 -5.58 12.48
N PRO A 342 1.40 -6.01 13.58
CA PRO A 342 2.09 -6.11 14.88
C PRO A 342 3.05 -7.29 14.99
N GLY A 343 3.01 -8.28 14.10
CA GLY A 343 3.69 -9.56 14.27
C GLY A 343 4.90 -9.78 13.39
N SER A 344 4.82 -9.36 12.13
CA SER A 344 5.83 -9.67 11.11
C SER A 344 6.41 -8.44 10.42
N SER A 345 5.82 -7.25 10.59
CA SER A 345 6.34 -6.01 10.00
C SER A 345 5.80 -4.76 10.70
N PRO A 346 6.30 -4.39 11.90
CA PRO A 346 5.73 -3.29 12.68
C PRO A 346 6.19 -1.90 12.19
N SER A 347 6.16 -1.66 10.87
CA SER A 347 6.55 -0.39 10.26
C SER A 347 5.91 -0.20 8.88
N GLY A 348 5.29 0.96 8.67
CA GLY A 348 4.74 1.40 7.37
C GLY A 348 5.68 2.31 6.56
N ASN A 349 7.00 2.27 6.81
CA ASN A 349 7.97 3.13 6.12
C ASN A 349 8.24 2.64 4.69
N MET A 350 7.53 3.19 3.70
CA MET A 350 7.68 2.82 2.28
C MET A 350 9.09 3.13 1.73
N ARG A 351 9.84 4.07 2.27
CA ARG A 351 11.24 4.29 1.88
C ARG A 351 12.15 3.16 2.36
N PHE A 352 11.84 2.56 3.51
CA PHE A 352 12.53 1.36 3.97
C PHE A 352 12.15 0.15 3.11
N VAL A 353 10.88 0.00 2.73
CA VAL A 353 10.42 -1.00 1.76
C VAL A 353 11.19 -0.87 0.43
N MET A 354 11.32 0.36 -0.11
CA MET A 354 12.15 0.63 -1.29
C MET A 354 13.61 0.21 -1.08
N ALA A 355 14.20 0.52 0.08
CA ALA A 355 15.59 0.15 0.38
C ALA A 355 15.77 -1.38 0.41
N LEU A 356 14.84 -2.12 1.01
CA LEU A 356 14.84 -3.57 1.00
C LEU A 356 14.67 -4.14 -0.42
N GLY A 357 13.77 -3.56 -1.22
CA GLY A 357 13.64 -3.87 -2.65
C GLY A 357 14.97 -3.75 -3.39
N CYS A 358 15.69 -2.66 -3.19
CA CYS A 358 17.00 -2.45 -3.80
C CYS A 358 18.07 -3.42 -3.26
N ILE A 359 18.25 -3.50 -1.94
CA ILE A 359 19.38 -4.19 -1.31
C ILE A 359 19.18 -5.70 -1.34
N LYS A 360 17.97 -6.17 -1.00
CA LYS A 360 17.67 -7.58 -0.82
C LYS A 360 17.10 -8.25 -2.07
N MET A 361 16.21 -7.56 -2.77
CA MET A 361 15.56 -8.10 -3.97
C MET A 361 16.26 -7.67 -5.27
N ARG A 362 17.34 -6.84 -5.18
CA ARG A 362 18.18 -6.40 -6.30
C ARG A 362 17.44 -5.58 -7.36
N LEU A 363 16.39 -4.89 -6.96
CA LEU A 363 15.73 -3.91 -7.81
C LEU A 363 16.61 -2.67 -8.00
N THR A 364 16.49 -2.00 -9.15
CA THR A 364 17.05 -0.64 -9.28
C THR A 364 16.22 0.35 -8.46
N PRO A 365 16.77 1.53 -8.11
CA PRO A 365 15.97 2.57 -7.46
C PRO A 365 14.70 2.94 -8.22
N GLU A 366 14.77 2.96 -9.56
CA GLU A 366 13.65 3.24 -10.46
C GLU A 366 12.59 2.13 -10.39
N GLN A 367 13.01 0.86 -10.45
CA GLN A 367 12.10 -0.28 -10.30
C GLN A 367 11.40 -0.26 -8.94
N SER A 368 12.14 0.02 -7.88
CA SER A 368 11.61 0.06 -6.52
C SER A 368 10.68 1.26 -6.32
N PHE A 369 10.98 2.42 -6.93
CA PHE A 369 10.11 3.58 -6.94
C PHE A 369 8.77 3.29 -7.64
N ASN A 370 8.80 2.76 -8.85
CA ASN A 370 7.60 2.40 -9.61
C ASN A 370 6.79 1.32 -8.90
N ALA A 371 7.46 0.36 -8.23
CA ALA A 371 6.81 -0.67 -7.43
C ALA A 371 6.08 -0.12 -6.20
N CYS A 372 6.54 1.00 -5.59
CA CYS A 372 5.92 1.65 -4.42
C CYS A 372 4.97 2.81 -4.80
N THR A 373 4.81 3.11 -6.08
CA THR A 373 3.95 4.19 -6.57
C THR A 373 2.89 3.65 -7.53
N ILE A 374 3.14 3.69 -8.85
CA ILE A 374 2.13 3.33 -9.84
C ILE A 374 1.68 1.86 -9.78
N ASN A 375 2.59 0.91 -9.55
CA ASN A 375 2.21 -0.51 -9.47
C ASN A 375 1.48 -0.81 -8.16
N SER A 376 1.87 -0.20 -7.05
CA SER A 376 1.12 -0.29 -5.79
C SER A 376 -0.25 0.38 -5.89
N ALA A 377 -0.37 1.50 -6.61
CA ALA A 377 -1.66 2.10 -6.91
C ALA A 377 -2.55 1.14 -7.74
N TYR A 378 -1.96 0.40 -8.69
CA TYR A 378 -2.67 -0.61 -9.46
C TYR A 378 -3.14 -1.77 -8.57
N ALA A 379 -2.27 -2.27 -7.68
CA ALA A 379 -2.61 -3.33 -6.72
C ALA A 379 -3.74 -2.94 -5.75
N MET A 380 -4.01 -1.63 -5.62
CA MET A 380 -5.13 -1.07 -4.86
C MET A 380 -6.34 -0.69 -5.73
N GLY A 381 -6.27 -0.85 -7.06
CA GLY A 381 -7.32 -0.42 -7.99
C GLY A 381 -7.55 1.09 -8.01
N VAL A 382 -6.49 1.90 -7.82
CA VAL A 382 -6.55 3.37 -7.80
C VAL A 382 -5.55 4.03 -8.75
N SER A 383 -4.93 3.26 -9.63
CA SER A 383 -3.89 3.77 -10.54
C SER A 383 -4.43 4.70 -11.65
N ASP A 384 -5.71 4.73 -11.87
CA ASP A 384 -6.39 5.72 -12.72
C ASP A 384 -6.32 7.15 -12.15
N SER A 385 -6.27 7.26 -10.81
CA SER A 385 -6.32 8.52 -10.09
C SER A 385 -5.08 8.85 -9.28
N LEU A 386 -4.18 7.89 -9.03
CA LEU A 386 -3.00 8.03 -8.16
C LEU A 386 -1.75 7.34 -8.73
N GLY A 387 -0.63 7.47 -8.04
CA GLY A 387 0.61 6.71 -8.27
C GLY A 387 1.54 7.29 -9.34
N SER A 388 1.16 8.36 -10.04
CA SER A 388 2.03 9.05 -11.01
C SER A 388 1.72 10.53 -11.10
N ILE A 389 2.65 11.31 -11.68
CA ILE A 389 2.43 12.68 -12.12
C ILE A 389 1.82 12.61 -13.52
N THR A 390 0.50 12.81 -13.60
CA THR A 390 -0.27 12.74 -14.84
C THR A 390 -1.39 13.78 -14.76
N VAL A 391 -1.61 14.55 -15.80
CA VAL A 391 -2.76 15.49 -15.86
C VAL A 391 -4.06 14.72 -15.67
N GLY A 392 -4.97 15.24 -14.86
CA GLY A 392 -6.24 14.61 -14.50
C GLY A 392 -6.18 13.71 -13.25
N LYS A 393 -5.01 13.35 -12.75
CA LYS A 393 -4.88 12.61 -11.47
C LYS A 393 -4.90 13.54 -10.25
N LYS A 394 -5.25 12.99 -9.10
CA LYS A 394 -5.20 13.68 -7.81
C LYS A 394 -3.77 14.12 -7.50
N ALA A 395 -3.63 15.33 -6.98
CA ALA A 395 -2.36 15.90 -6.58
C ALA A 395 -1.90 15.37 -5.21
N ASN A 396 -1.71 14.05 -5.12
CA ASN A 396 -1.08 13.41 -3.98
C ASN A 396 0.43 13.41 -4.18
N LEU A 397 1.13 14.35 -3.52
CA LEU A 397 2.51 14.71 -3.84
C LEU A 397 3.39 14.75 -2.60
N ILE A 398 4.64 14.35 -2.76
CA ILE A 398 5.74 14.59 -1.83
C ILE A 398 6.63 15.66 -2.40
N ILE A 399 6.92 16.70 -1.61
CA ILE A 399 7.98 17.68 -1.87
C ILE A 399 9.12 17.35 -0.93
N THR A 400 10.32 17.12 -1.49
CA THR A 400 11.49 16.80 -0.68
C THR A 400 12.36 18.03 -0.46
N LYS A 401 13.23 17.99 0.53
CA LYS A 401 14.42 18.83 0.56
C LYS A 401 15.26 18.56 -0.70
N LYS A 402 16.21 19.44 -1.00
CA LYS A 402 17.13 19.19 -2.11
C LYS A 402 17.92 17.90 -1.85
N ILE A 403 17.78 16.91 -2.73
CA ILE A 403 18.48 15.62 -2.71
C ILE A 403 19.22 15.43 -4.02
N PRO A 404 20.33 14.64 -4.06
CA PRO A 404 21.16 14.53 -5.25
C PRO A 404 20.53 13.74 -6.40
N SER A 405 19.65 12.76 -6.12
CA SER A 405 19.02 11.90 -7.14
C SER A 405 17.83 11.14 -6.56
N LEU A 406 17.04 10.48 -7.42
CA LEU A 406 15.98 9.55 -7.03
C LEU A 406 16.51 8.41 -6.16
N ALA A 407 17.71 7.90 -6.48
CA ALA A 407 18.35 6.82 -5.73
C ALA A 407 18.64 7.19 -4.26
N PHE A 408 18.73 8.48 -3.94
CA PHE A 408 18.92 8.93 -2.56
C PHE A 408 17.74 8.57 -1.65
N ILE A 409 16.54 8.42 -2.20
CA ILE A 409 15.32 8.08 -1.43
C ILE A 409 15.47 6.73 -0.71
N PRO A 410 15.73 5.59 -1.41
CA PRO A 410 16.00 4.32 -0.75
C PRO A 410 17.38 4.25 -0.09
N TYR A 411 18.40 4.93 -0.63
CA TYR A 411 19.76 4.94 -0.04
C TYR A 411 19.77 5.51 1.37
N SER A 412 19.06 6.60 1.59
CA SER A 412 19.02 7.30 2.88
C SER A 412 17.62 7.26 3.50
N HIS A 413 17.03 6.07 3.57
CA HIS A 413 15.64 5.84 3.95
C HIS A 413 15.25 6.36 5.35
N GLN A 414 16.19 6.58 6.24
CA GLN A 414 15.95 7.13 7.58
C GLN A 414 16.10 8.66 7.66
N THR A 415 16.82 9.28 6.72
CA THR A 415 17.02 10.74 6.72
C THR A 415 15.67 11.46 6.49
N PRO A 416 15.34 12.50 7.28
CA PRO A 416 14.10 13.26 7.10
C PRO A 416 14.20 14.17 5.88
N ILE A 417 13.99 13.61 4.70
CA ILE A 417 14.07 14.33 3.41
C ILE A 417 12.76 14.99 3.00
N ILE A 418 11.63 14.60 3.58
CA ILE A 418 10.31 15.15 3.24
C ILE A 418 10.20 16.55 3.82
N GLU A 419 9.88 17.52 2.98
CA GLU A 419 9.62 18.92 3.37
C GLU A 419 8.12 19.16 3.51
N LYS A 420 7.33 18.63 2.58
CA LYS A 420 5.87 18.78 2.57
C LYS A 420 5.18 17.60 1.88
N ILE A 421 4.01 17.26 2.37
CA ILE A 421 3.13 16.27 1.75
C ILE A 421 1.81 16.95 1.43
N ILE A 422 1.27 16.68 0.24
CA ILE A 422 -0.03 17.13 -0.23
C ILE A 422 -0.85 15.87 -0.50
N ILE A 423 -2.02 15.72 0.13
CA ILE A 423 -2.99 14.63 -0.10
C ILE A 423 -4.35 15.27 -0.35
N ARG A 424 -5.08 14.78 -1.39
CA ARG A 424 -6.35 15.35 -1.87
C ARG A 424 -7.45 14.29 -2.05
#